data_9570b8ecde48769ea2345a142413a5be
#
_entry.id   9570b8ecde48769ea2345a142413a5be
#
_cell.length_a   1.000
_cell.length_b   1.000
_cell.length_c   1.000
_cell.angle_alpha   90.00
_cell.angle_beta   90.00
_cell.angle_gamma   90.00
#
_symmetry.space_group_name_H-M   'P 1'
#
loop_
_entity.id
_entity.type
_entity.pdbx_description
1 polymer ?
#
loop_
_entity_poly.entity_id
_entity_poly.type
_entity_poly.pdbx_seq_one_letter_code
_entity_poly.pdbx_strand_id
1 'polypeptide(L)'
;MKLTGFKAEYKIWLEKNGAIFGDGLCDLLSSISGLGSISRASRELGMSYRAAWGKIRVAEKKWGIPLVVTRVGGAAGGWAKLTPEADELLKTYCRLQQEVDEFVQNLTVKFFTGR
;
A
#
# COMPACT_ATOMS: atom_id res chain seq x y z
N MET A 1 -25.02 17.32 -25.59
CA MET A 1 -25.16 16.33 -24.54
C MET A 1 -24.67 16.87 -23.19
N LYS A 2 -25.44 16.64 -22.15
CA LYS A 2 -25.16 17.20 -20.85
C LYS A 2 -24.36 16.25 -19.93
N LEU A 3 -23.80 15.18 -20.49
CA LEU A 3 -23.06 14.21 -19.72
C LEU A 3 -21.56 14.53 -19.71
N THR A 4 -21.24 15.71 -19.17
CA THR A 4 -19.86 16.17 -19.04
C THR A 4 -19.55 16.42 -17.56
N GLY A 5 -18.29 16.49 -17.23
CA GLY A 5 -17.84 16.78 -15.86
C GLY A 5 -17.90 15.60 -14.92
N PHE A 6 -18.25 14.42 -15.39
CA PHE A 6 -18.22 13.22 -14.58
C PHE A 6 -16.82 12.68 -14.47
N LYS A 7 -16.47 12.22 -13.27
CA LYS A 7 -15.22 11.52 -13.00
C LYS A 7 -15.55 10.08 -12.65
N ALA A 8 -14.73 9.16 -13.11
CA ALA A 8 -14.83 7.78 -12.65
C ALA A 8 -13.96 7.63 -11.41
N GLU A 9 -14.57 7.18 -10.32
CA GLU A 9 -13.85 6.90 -9.10
C GLU A 9 -13.98 5.42 -8.79
N TYR A 10 -12.92 4.84 -8.30
CA TYR A 10 -12.83 3.41 -8.09
C TYR A 10 -11.78 3.12 -7.02
N LYS A 11 -11.78 1.89 -6.57
CA LYS A 11 -10.77 1.44 -5.62
C LYS A 11 -10.30 0.07 -6.04
N ILE A 12 -8.99 -0.13 -5.98
CA ILE A 12 -8.40 -1.41 -6.34
C ILE A 12 -7.55 -1.93 -5.18
N TRP A 13 -7.65 -3.21 -4.93
CA TRP A 13 -6.79 -3.88 -3.97
C TRP A 13 -6.50 -5.29 -4.46
N LEU A 14 -5.40 -5.86 -3.95
CA LEU A 14 -5.02 -7.23 -4.26
C LEU A 14 -5.45 -8.13 -3.11
N GLU A 15 -5.74 -9.37 -3.41
CA GLU A 15 -6.13 -10.34 -2.39
C GLU A 15 -5.40 -11.64 -2.65
N LYS A 16 -4.91 -12.27 -1.58
CA LYS A 16 -4.32 -13.60 -1.64
C LYS A 16 -4.55 -14.27 -0.30
N ASN A 17 -5.16 -15.45 -0.35
CA ASN A 17 -5.40 -16.28 0.83
C ASN A 17 -6.17 -15.54 1.93
N GLY A 18 -7.06 -14.63 1.55
CA GLY A 18 -7.90 -13.91 2.49
C GLY A 18 -7.29 -12.64 3.07
N ALA A 19 -6.05 -12.32 2.75
CA ALA A 19 -5.42 -11.08 3.18
C ALA A 19 -5.37 -10.09 2.02
N ILE A 20 -5.64 -8.84 2.34
CA ILE A 20 -5.78 -7.77 1.35
C ILE A 20 -4.55 -6.86 1.37
N PHE A 21 -4.01 -6.58 0.19
CA PHE A 21 -3.03 -5.52 0.00
C PHE A 21 -3.73 -4.37 -0.69
N GLY A 22 -4.07 -3.37 0.07
CA GLY A 22 -4.70 -2.15 -0.42
C GLY A 22 -3.98 -0.94 0.14
N ASP A 23 -4.64 0.21 0.09
CA ASP A 23 -4.02 1.47 0.50
C ASP A 23 -3.49 1.44 1.92
N GLY A 24 -4.23 0.83 2.85
CA GLY A 24 -3.82 0.80 4.25
C GLY A 24 -2.47 0.13 4.47
N LEU A 25 -2.30 -1.08 3.96
CA LEU A 25 -1.02 -1.78 4.10
C LEU A 25 0.06 -1.15 3.22
N CYS A 26 -0.32 -0.68 2.05
CA CYS A 26 0.61 0.02 1.15
C CYS A 26 1.19 1.25 1.83
N ASP A 27 0.35 2.09 2.44
CA ASP A 27 0.79 3.29 3.15
C ASP A 27 1.68 2.95 4.33
N LEU A 28 1.33 1.90 5.07
CA LEU A 28 2.12 1.47 6.21
C LEU A 28 3.52 1.03 5.78
N LEU A 29 3.62 0.18 4.77
CA LEU A 29 4.91 -0.29 4.28
C LEU A 29 5.74 0.86 3.69
N SER A 30 5.09 1.78 2.97
CA SER A 30 5.77 2.96 2.43
C SER A 30 6.34 3.84 3.52
N SER A 31 5.57 4.08 4.58
CA SER A 31 6.03 4.86 5.73
C SER A 31 7.19 4.18 6.45
N ILE A 32 7.12 2.86 6.61
CA ILE A 32 8.22 2.11 7.22
C ILE A 32 9.49 2.26 6.39
N SER A 33 9.36 2.15 5.07
CA SER A 33 10.49 2.31 4.16
C SER A 33 11.13 3.69 4.30
N GLY A 34 10.31 4.73 4.39
CA GLY A 34 10.80 6.09 4.48
C GLY A 34 11.34 6.47 5.85
N LEU A 35 10.72 5.99 6.91
CA LEU A 35 11.06 6.39 8.29
C LEU A 35 12.01 5.40 8.99
N GLY A 36 12.10 4.17 8.51
CA GLY A 36 12.95 3.17 9.12
C GLY A 36 12.47 2.68 10.47
N SER A 37 11.18 2.86 10.78
CA SER A 37 10.63 2.56 12.11
C SER A 37 9.13 2.27 12.00
N ILE A 38 8.71 1.14 12.55
CA ILE A 38 7.29 0.81 12.62
C ILE A 38 6.57 1.75 13.58
N SER A 39 7.21 2.07 14.70
CA SER A 39 6.64 2.97 15.69
C SER A 39 6.35 4.36 15.09
N ARG A 40 7.33 4.92 14.36
CA ARG A 40 7.15 6.23 13.73
C ARG A 40 6.13 6.18 12.61
N ALA A 41 6.16 5.11 11.81
CA ALA A 41 5.20 4.94 10.72
C ALA A 41 3.78 4.84 11.24
N SER A 42 3.57 4.04 12.29
CA SER A 42 2.24 3.89 12.87
C SER A 42 1.72 5.23 13.41
N ARG A 43 2.58 5.99 14.05
CA ARG A 43 2.23 7.30 14.59
C ARG A 43 1.84 8.27 13.47
N GLU A 44 2.62 8.30 12.41
CA GLU A 44 2.32 9.14 11.24
C GLU A 44 0.96 8.82 10.63
N LEU A 45 0.59 7.55 10.62
CA LEU A 45 -0.67 7.09 10.03
C LEU A 45 -1.84 7.06 11.02
N GLY A 46 -1.61 7.51 12.25
CA GLY A 46 -2.68 7.57 13.25
C GLY A 46 -3.15 6.22 13.74
N MET A 47 -2.29 5.21 13.73
CA MET A 47 -2.63 3.89 14.24
C MET A 47 -1.70 3.50 15.38
N SER A 48 -2.13 2.55 16.21
CA SER A 48 -1.28 2.06 17.27
C SER A 48 -0.16 1.18 16.72
N TYR A 49 0.93 1.08 17.46
CA TYR A 49 2.04 0.20 17.12
C TYR A 49 1.56 -1.26 16.98
N ARG A 50 0.70 -1.68 17.92
CA ARG A 50 0.13 -3.04 17.89
C ARG A 50 -0.72 -3.29 16.64
N ALA A 51 -1.53 -2.31 16.24
CA ALA A 51 -2.34 -2.41 15.04
C ALA A 51 -1.47 -2.52 13.78
N ALA A 52 -0.40 -1.72 13.73
CA ALA A 52 0.53 -1.78 12.61
C ALA A 52 1.17 -3.16 12.50
N TRP A 53 1.69 -3.70 13.59
CA TRP A 53 2.26 -5.04 13.61
C TRP A 53 1.23 -6.10 13.25
N GLY A 54 -0.01 -5.94 13.74
CA GLY A 54 -1.08 -6.88 13.44
C GLY A 54 -1.33 -6.99 11.92
N LYS A 55 -1.41 -5.85 11.25
CA LYS A 55 -1.59 -5.83 9.79
C LYS A 55 -0.44 -6.53 9.06
N ILE A 56 0.79 -6.24 9.46
CA ILE A 56 1.96 -6.84 8.84
C ILE A 56 1.99 -8.35 9.06
N ARG A 57 1.80 -8.80 10.30
CA ARG A 57 1.89 -10.22 10.64
C ARG A 57 0.80 -11.06 9.98
N VAL A 58 -0.42 -10.53 9.90
CA VAL A 58 -1.52 -11.24 9.24
C VAL A 58 -1.17 -11.46 7.77
N ALA A 59 -0.69 -10.41 7.09
CA ALA A 59 -0.31 -10.51 5.70
C ALA A 59 0.85 -11.48 5.49
N GLU A 60 1.89 -11.38 6.32
CA GLU A 60 3.05 -12.29 6.24
C GLU A 60 2.62 -13.74 6.38
N LYS A 61 1.75 -14.01 7.34
CA LYS A 61 1.28 -15.37 7.59
C LYS A 61 0.44 -15.90 6.43
N LYS A 62 -0.48 -15.07 5.92
CA LYS A 62 -1.37 -15.48 4.84
C LYS A 62 -0.65 -15.67 3.51
N TRP A 63 0.36 -14.85 3.25
CA TRP A 63 1.09 -14.88 1.98
C TRP A 63 2.32 -15.76 2.02
N GLY A 64 2.77 -16.14 3.22
CA GLY A 64 3.95 -16.99 3.36
C GLY A 64 5.25 -16.29 2.99
N ILE A 65 5.30 -14.96 3.07
CA ILE A 65 6.50 -14.18 2.79
C ILE A 65 6.73 -13.16 3.91
N PRO A 66 7.98 -12.88 4.26
CA PRO A 66 8.27 -11.80 5.20
C PRO A 66 8.14 -10.46 4.48
N LEU A 67 7.61 -9.47 5.17
CA LEU A 67 7.44 -8.12 4.62
C LEU A 67 8.37 -7.12 5.28
N VAL A 68 8.66 -7.29 6.58
CA VAL A 68 9.46 -6.34 7.34
C VAL A 68 10.49 -7.09 8.16
N VAL A 69 11.71 -6.58 8.16
CA VAL A 69 12.80 -7.05 9.02
C VAL A 69 13.06 -5.95 10.03
N THR A 70 13.20 -6.35 11.30
CA THR A 70 13.49 -5.40 12.36
C THR A 70 14.75 -5.79 13.10
N ARG A 71 15.38 -4.78 13.68
CA ARG A 71 16.48 -4.97 14.62
C ARG A 71 16.19 -4.12 15.85
N VAL A 72 16.28 -4.73 17.03
CA VAL A 72 15.96 -4.09 18.29
C VAL A 72 17.23 -3.76 19.04
N GLY A 73 17.26 -2.58 19.70
CA GLY A 73 18.30 -2.22 20.65
C GLY A 73 19.55 -1.65 20.04
N GLY A 74 20.60 -1.62 20.87
CA GLY A 74 21.86 -1.00 20.52
C GLY A 74 21.88 0.49 20.80
N ALA A 75 23.07 1.10 20.69
CA ALA A 75 23.27 2.52 20.99
C ALA A 75 22.49 3.43 20.03
N ALA A 76 22.27 2.97 18.82
CA ALA A 76 21.54 3.74 17.81
C ALA A 76 20.03 3.44 17.81
N GLY A 77 19.56 2.61 18.76
CA GLY A 77 18.17 2.17 18.77
C GLY A 77 17.91 1.09 17.73
N GLY A 78 16.65 0.70 17.57
CA GLY A 78 16.24 -0.28 16.59
C GLY A 78 15.90 0.34 15.24
N TRP A 79 15.67 -0.52 14.25
CA TRP A 79 15.23 -0.08 12.94
C TRP A 79 14.31 -1.13 12.32
N ALA A 80 13.59 -0.70 11.30
CA ALA A 80 12.74 -1.56 10.50
C ALA A 80 13.01 -1.29 9.03
N LYS A 81 13.05 -2.34 8.24
CA LYS A 81 13.26 -2.26 6.79
C LYS A 81 12.31 -3.20 6.08
N LEU A 82 11.93 -2.85 4.87
CA LEU A 82 11.18 -3.76 4.03
C LEU A 82 12.08 -4.86 3.51
N THR A 83 11.50 -6.04 3.35
CA THR A 83 12.17 -7.12 2.62
C THR A 83 12.17 -6.80 1.12
N PRO A 84 13.03 -7.47 0.33
CA PRO A 84 12.95 -7.33 -1.13
C PRO A 84 11.56 -7.68 -1.68
N GLU A 85 10.90 -8.67 -1.10
CA GLU A 85 9.55 -9.06 -1.50
C GLU A 85 8.54 -7.93 -1.27
N ALA A 86 8.61 -7.28 -0.12
CA ALA A 86 7.71 -6.16 0.18
C ALA A 86 7.99 -4.97 -0.73
N ASP A 87 9.25 -4.69 -1.00
CA ASP A 87 9.63 -3.59 -1.89
C ASP A 87 9.10 -3.83 -3.30
N GLU A 88 9.25 -5.04 -3.80
CA GLU A 88 8.74 -5.42 -5.12
C GLU A 88 7.21 -5.33 -5.15
N LEU A 89 6.54 -5.80 -4.12
CA LEU A 89 5.09 -5.73 -4.03
C LEU A 89 4.59 -4.30 -4.08
N LEU A 90 5.25 -3.39 -3.34
CA LEU A 90 4.90 -1.97 -3.37
C LEU A 90 5.04 -1.38 -4.76
N LYS A 91 6.17 -1.61 -5.41
CA LYS A 91 6.44 -1.06 -6.73
C LYS A 91 5.46 -1.60 -7.77
N THR A 92 5.18 -2.88 -7.70
CA THR A 92 4.26 -3.52 -8.64
C THR A 92 2.83 -3.02 -8.43
N TYR A 93 2.41 -2.87 -7.19
CA TYR A 93 1.08 -2.34 -6.87
C TYR A 93 0.93 -0.90 -7.36
N CYS A 94 1.94 -0.07 -7.18
CA CYS A 94 1.92 1.30 -7.69
C CYS A 94 1.79 1.34 -9.21
N ARG A 95 2.53 0.47 -9.91
CA ARG A 95 2.42 0.39 -11.37
C ARG A 95 1.03 -0.06 -11.81
N LEU A 96 0.49 -1.07 -11.13
CA LEU A 96 -0.85 -1.55 -11.42
C LEU A 96 -1.87 -0.41 -11.27
N GLN A 97 -1.80 0.32 -10.17
CA GLN A 97 -2.71 1.45 -9.93
C GLN A 97 -2.59 2.51 -11.01
N GLN A 98 -1.37 2.86 -11.43
CA GLN A 98 -1.15 3.85 -12.47
C GLN A 98 -1.75 3.43 -13.81
N GLU A 99 -1.53 2.19 -14.20
CA GLU A 99 -2.04 1.69 -15.48
C GLU A 99 -3.55 1.55 -15.48
N VAL A 100 -4.13 1.10 -14.37
CA VAL A 100 -5.58 1.05 -14.23
C VAL A 100 -6.16 2.46 -14.28
N ASP A 101 -5.53 3.42 -13.62
CA ASP A 101 -6.01 4.79 -13.62
C ASP A 101 -6.01 5.39 -15.03
N GLU A 102 -4.94 5.22 -15.76
CA GLU A 102 -4.86 5.68 -17.15
C GLU A 102 -5.98 5.07 -18.00
N PHE A 103 -6.19 3.77 -17.85
CA PHE A 103 -7.23 3.07 -18.58
C PHE A 103 -8.62 3.60 -18.25
N VAL A 104 -8.91 3.76 -16.98
CA VAL A 104 -10.19 4.27 -16.51
C VAL A 104 -10.42 5.71 -16.98
N GLN A 105 -9.39 6.58 -16.87
CA GLN A 105 -9.52 7.96 -17.28
C GLN A 105 -9.74 8.08 -18.80
N ASN A 106 -9.04 7.28 -19.59
CA ASN A 106 -9.21 7.27 -21.03
C ASN A 106 -10.62 6.82 -21.43
N LEU A 107 -11.15 5.81 -20.77
CA LEU A 107 -12.52 5.37 -21.01
C LEU A 107 -13.53 6.42 -20.61
N THR A 108 -13.31 7.09 -19.49
CA THR A 108 -14.21 8.13 -19.00
C THR A 108 -14.28 9.29 -20.01
N VAL A 109 -13.12 9.72 -20.49
CA VAL A 109 -13.06 10.76 -21.52
C VAL A 109 -13.82 10.31 -22.77
N LYS A 110 -13.59 9.07 -23.18
CA LYS A 110 -14.23 8.52 -24.40
C LYS A 110 -15.76 8.56 -24.31
N PHE A 111 -16.32 8.20 -23.15
CA PHE A 111 -17.76 8.07 -23.02
C PHE A 111 -18.48 9.31 -22.50
N PHE A 112 -17.79 10.22 -21.80
CA PHE A 112 -18.43 11.32 -21.10
C PHE A 112 -18.02 12.73 -21.55
N THR A 113 -17.14 12.83 -22.53
CA THR A 113 -16.79 14.14 -23.09
C THR A 113 -17.39 14.37 -24.48
N GLY A 114 -18.10 13.41 -25.02
CA GLY A 114 -18.70 13.51 -26.34
C GLY A 114 -17.71 13.33 -27.47
N ARG A 115 -16.61 12.70 -27.25
CA ARG A 115 -15.59 12.46 -28.25
C ARG A 115 -15.70 11.09 -28.86
#